data_f8a09b34f2d58fe2245502a6b5e17e04
#
_entry.id   f8a09b34f2d58fe2245502a6b5e17e04
#
_cell.length_a   1.000
_cell.length_b   1.000
_cell.length_c   1.000
_cell.angle_alpha   90.00
_cell.angle_beta   90.00
_cell.angle_gamma   90.00
#
_symmetry.space_group_name_H-M   'P 1'
#
loop_
_entity.id
_entity.type
_entity.pdbx_description
1 polymer ?
#
loop_
_entity_poly.entity_id
_entity_poly.type
_entity_poly.pdbx_seq_one_letter_code
_entity_poly.pdbx_strand_id
1 'polypeptide(L)'
;MWYFNCYLFPWYSVGFRLVESIASFSLALVGFSDADHGGCRIDRKSTSGTCQFLGTSLVSWSACKQTRVALSTTEAKYIATASCCSQIHWMRHTLSDYGLTYGRVPIFIDSNSAISLAKNPILHSRSKHIDVRFHFLRDHYEKGDVEMTHVSTDNQVADILTKPLEQATFARLRGELGVCYPF
;
A
#
# COMPACT_ATOMS: atom_id res chain seq x y z
N MET A 1 -1.99 -19.24 -13.61
CA MET A 1 -2.10 -19.39 -12.14
C MET A 1 -0.70 -19.15 -11.58
N TRP A 2 -0.39 -17.86 -11.30
CA TRP A 2 0.94 -17.47 -10.84
C TRP A 2 0.84 -17.16 -9.35
N TYR A 3 1.36 -18.04 -8.52
CA TYR A 3 1.60 -17.79 -7.10
C TYR A 3 2.90 -17.01 -6.98
N PHE A 4 2.84 -15.71 -6.76
CA PHE A 4 4.00 -14.97 -6.27
C PHE A 4 4.12 -15.20 -4.77
N ASN A 5 5.05 -16.06 -4.40
CA ASN A 5 5.47 -16.27 -3.03
C ASN A 5 6.16 -14.99 -2.53
N CYS A 6 5.71 -14.52 -1.37
CA CYS A 6 6.30 -13.39 -0.65
C CYS A 6 7.68 -13.81 -0.12
N TYR A 7 8.73 -13.74 -0.93
CA TYR A 7 10.09 -13.91 -0.45
C TYR A 7 10.69 -12.54 -0.14
N LEU A 8 11.09 -12.39 1.12
CA LEU A 8 12.01 -11.37 1.59
C LEU A 8 13.32 -11.49 0.80
N PHE A 9 13.55 -10.57 -0.14
CA PHE A 9 14.86 -10.45 -0.78
C PHE A 9 15.88 -9.92 0.23
N PRO A 10 17.08 -10.50 0.30
CA PRO A 10 18.12 -10.02 1.22
C PRO A 10 18.69 -8.68 0.70
N TRP A 11 18.44 -7.65 1.44
CA TRP A 11 18.82 -6.24 1.17
C TRP A 11 20.31 -5.91 1.29
N TYR A 12 21.18 -6.89 1.41
CA TYR A 12 22.58 -6.65 1.75
C TYR A 12 23.49 -6.13 0.61
N SER A 13 23.03 -6.11 -0.65
CA SER A 13 23.92 -5.73 -1.78
C SER A 13 23.59 -4.39 -2.47
N VAL A 14 22.52 -3.71 -2.11
CA VAL A 14 22.09 -2.44 -2.76
C VAL A 14 22.42 -1.21 -1.90
N GLY A 15 22.76 -1.38 -0.62
CA GLY A 15 22.89 -0.28 0.35
C GLY A 15 24.04 0.70 0.12
N PHE A 16 25.07 0.35 -0.62
CA PHE A 16 26.30 1.18 -0.66
C PHE A 16 26.37 2.21 -1.80
N ARG A 17 25.54 2.10 -2.84
CA ARG A 17 25.53 3.07 -3.96
C ARG A 17 24.48 4.19 -3.83
N LEU A 18 23.56 4.09 -2.89
CA LEU A 18 22.48 5.07 -2.71
C LEU A 18 22.87 6.28 -1.86
N VAL A 19 23.89 6.18 -1.02
CA VAL A 19 24.20 7.21 -0.01
C VAL A 19 24.83 8.47 -0.59
N GLU A 20 25.60 8.38 -1.67
CA GLU A 20 26.27 9.55 -2.26
C GLU A 20 25.42 10.35 -3.27
N SER A 21 24.35 9.77 -3.81
CA SER A 21 23.44 10.46 -4.74
C SER A 21 22.25 11.15 -4.06
N ILE A 22 22.11 11.01 -2.75
CA ILE A 22 20.93 11.36 -1.96
C ILE A 22 20.82 12.86 -1.65
N ALA A 23 21.86 13.63 -1.77
CA ALA A 23 21.90 15.03 -1.32
C ALA A 23 21.11 16.04 -2.16
N SER A 24 20.52 15.65 -3.31
CA SER A 24 19.81 16.57 -4.21
C SER A 24 18.42 16.13 -4.67
N PHE A 25 17.92 14.93 -4.29
CA PHE A 25 16.57 14.48 -4.62
C PHE A 25 15.69 14.43 -3.38
N SER A 26 14.49 15.01 -3.46
CA SER A 26 13.47 14.83 -2.44
C SER A 26 13.07 13.36 -2.36
N LEU A 27 13.63 12.62 -1.40
CA LEU A 27 13.32 11.20 -1.14
C LEU A 27 12.03 11.08 -0.35
N ALA A 28 10.94 11.61 -0.88
CA ALA A 28 9.64 11.46 -0.23
C ALA A 28 9.26 9.98 -0.17
N LEU A 29 8.89 9.48 1.02
CA LEU A 29 8.29 8.17 1.17
C LEU A 29 6.79 8.30 0.98
N VAL A 30 6.21 7.52 0.07
CA VAL A 30 4.76 7.50 -0.19
C VAL A 30 4.26 6.08 -0.38
N GLY A 31 3.00 5.81 -0.04
CA GLY A 31 2.35 4.52 -0.26
C GLY A 31 1.07 4.65 -1.06
N PHE A 32 0.76 3.60 -1.82
CA PHE A 32 -0.53 3.42 -2.49
C PHE A 32 -1.14 2.10 -2.04
N SER A 33 -2.44 2.08 -1.88
CA SER A 33 -3.17 0.90 -1.42
C SER A 33 -4.49 0.76 -2.12
N ASP A 34 -4.75 -0.43 -2.66
CA ASP A 34 -6.02 -0.82 -3.24
C ASP A 34 -6.40 -2.26 -2.87
N ALA A 35 -7.65 -2.63 -3.06
CA ALA A 35 -8.12 -4.00 -3.02
C ALA A 35 -9.28 -4.21 -3.98
N ASP A 36 -9.29 -5.34 -4.68
CA ASP A 36 -10.49 -5.85 -5.32
C ASP A 36 -11.51 -6.28 -4.25
N HIS A 37 -12.78 -6.40 -4.61
CA HIS A 37 -13.79 -6.92 -3.69
C HIS A 37 -14.28 -8.29 -4.13
N GLY A 38 -13.90 -9.33 -3.38
CA GLY A 38 -14.36 -10.70 -3.63
C GLY A 38 -13.95 -11.25 -4.99
N GLY A 39 -12.81 -10.83 -5.54
CA GLY A 39 -12.35 -11.18 -6.89
C GLY A 39 -12.04 -12.66 -7.08
N CYS A 40 -11.70 -13.37 -6.01
CA CYS A 40 -11.54 -14.82 -6.09
C CYS A 40 -12.89 -15.52 -6.24
N ARG A 41 -13.10 -16.16 -7.39
CA ARG A 41 -14.38 -16.85 -7.70
C ARG A 41 -14.63 -18.08 -6.81
N ILE A 42 -13.59 -18.68 -6.24
CA ILE A 42 -13.68 -19.92 -5.46
C ILE A 42 -14.12 -19.62 -4.03
N ASP A 43 -13.44 -18.71 -3.34
CA ASP A 43 -13.65 -18.45 -1.90
C ASP A 43 -14.07 -16.99 -1.60
N ARG A 44 -14.32 -16.19 -2.64
CA ARG A 44 -14.80 -14.80 -2.55
C ARG A 44 -13.91 -13.88 -1.72
N LYS A 45 -12.65 -14.23 -1.56
CA LYS A 45 -11.66 -13.38 -0.89
C LYS A 45 -11.14 -12.31 -1.85
N SER A 46 -10.83 -11.17 -1.28
CA SER A 46 -10.23 -10.03 -1.95
C SER A 46 -8.72 -10.18 -2.08
N THR A 47 -8.14 -9.46 -3.04
CA THR A 47 -6.70 -9.30 -3.19
C THR A 47 -6.32 -7.89 -2.77
N SER A 48 -5.42 -7.76 -1.82
CA SER A 48 -4.81 -6.47 -1.44
C SER A 48 -3.60 -6.19 -2.31
N GLY A 49 -3.58 -5.01 -2.90
CA GLY A 49 -2.44 -4.45 -3.63
C GLY A 49 -1.85 -3.28 -2.86
N THR A 50 -0.55 -3.28 -2.63
CA THR A 50 0.16 -2.16 -2.01
C THR A 50 1.47 -1.90 -2.74
N CYS A 51 1.86 -0.64 -2.86
CA CYS A 51 3.18 -0.28 -3.34
C CYS A 51 3.70 0.96 -2.63
N GLN A 52 5.02 1.02 -2.41
CA GLN A 52 5.69 2.10 -1.71
C GLN A 52 6.83 2.63 -2.58
N PHE A 53 6.89 3.94 -2.67
CA PHE A 53 7.91 4.66 -3.40
C PHE A 53 8.82 5.43 -2.44
N LEU A 54 10.10 5.48 -2.80
CA LEU A 54 11.08 6.36 -2.22
C LEU A 54 11.56 7.31 -3.31
N GLY A 55 11.16 8.58 -3.22
CA GLY A 55 11.26 9.50 -4.34
C GLY A 55 10.40 9.04 -5.52
N THR A 56 11.03 8.80 -6.67
CA THR A 56 10.38 8.29 -7.89
C THR A 56 10.51 6.78 -8.08
N SER A 57 11.21 6.10 -7.17
CA SER A 57 11.52 4.68 -7.34
C SER A 57 10.56 3.80 -6.54
N LEU A 58 9.99 2.79 -7.18
CA LEU A 58 9.25 1.72 -6.52
C LEU A 58 10.22 0.84 -5.73
N VAL A 59 10.10 0.83 -4.40
CA VAL A 59 11.03 0.11 -3.51
C VAL A 59 10.39 -1.07 -2.80
N SER A 60 9.06 -1.11 -2.73
CA SER A 60 8.32 -2.22 -2.13
C SER A 60 6.95 -2.36 -2.78
N TRP A 61 6.49 -3.58 -2.98
CA TRP A 61 5.13 -3.87 -3.46
C TRP A 61 4.65 -5.22 -2.96
N SER A 62 3.33 -5.40 -2.92
CA SER A 62 2.69 -6.66 -2.54
C SER A 62 1.37 -6.83 -3.28
N ALA A 63 1.10 -8.06 -3.71
CA ALA A 63 -0.20 -8.51 -4.20
C ALA A 63 -0.58 -9.75 -3.38
N CYS A 64 -1.45 -9.59 -2.38
CA CYS A 64 -1.71 -10.62 -1.39
C CYS A 64 -3.21 -10.90 -1.25
N LYS A 65 -3.59 -12.17 -1.36
CA LYS A 65 -4.97 -12.60 -1.09
C LYS A 65 -5.28 -12.41 0.41
N GLN A 66 -6.39 -11.77 0.70
CA GLN A 66 -6.85 -11.57 2.09
C GLN A 66 -7.19 -12.90 2.75
N THR A 67 -6.93 -13.01 4.04
CA THR A 67 -7.18 -14.24 4.82
C THR A 67 -8.65 -14.48 5.10
N ARG A 68 -9.47 -13.41 5.07
CA ARG A 68 -10.91 -13.41 5.33
C ARG A 68 -11.68 -12.84 4.14
N VAL A 69 -12.97 -13.16 4.04
CA VAL A 69 -13.88 -12.52 3.10
C VAL A 69 -14.29 -11.17 3.66
N ALA A 70 -14.01 -10.09 2.92
CA ALA A 70 -14.48 -8.77 3.27
C ALA A 70 -15.99 -8.62 2.97
N LEU A 71 -16.73 -8.02 3.88
CA LEU A 71 -18.18 -7.85 3.76
C LEU A 71 -18.56 -6.65 2.88
N SER A 72 -17.60 -5.79 2.54
CA SER A 72 -17.79 -4.64 1.66
C SER A 72 -16.49 -4.24 0.97
N THR A 73 -16.61 -3.46 -0.10
CA THR A 73 -15.45 -2.83 -0.78
C THR A 73 -14.66 -1.94 0.18
N THR A 74 -15.34 -1.22 1.05
CA THR A 74 -14.73 -0.38 2.10
C THR A 74 -13.85 -1.20 3.03
N GLU A 75 -14.35 -2.34 3.51
CA GLU A 75 -13.58 -3.23 4.37
C GLU A 75 -12.37 -3.81 3.65
N ALA A 76 -12.53 -4.29 2.41
CA ALA A 76 -11.43 -4.82 1.62
C ALA A 76 -10.29 -3.78 1.46
N LYS A 77 -10.65 -2.54 1.09
CA LYS A 77 -9.67 -1.45 0.93
C LYS A 77 -9.06 -1.00 2.27
N TYR A 78 -9.82 -1.01 3.34
CA TYR A 78 -9.31 -0.73 4.68
C TYR A 78 -8.27 -1.77 5.13
N ILE A 79 -8.51 -3.06 4.87
CA ILE A 79 -7.56 -4.15 5.15
C ILE A 79 -6.25 -3.96 4.37
N ALA A 80 -6.34 -3.62 3.08
CA ALA A 80 -5.17 -3.34 2.25
C ALA A 80 -4.38 -2.14 2.78
N THR A 81 -5.08 -1.08 3.20
CA THR A 81 -4.46 0.12 3.75
C THR A 81 -3.73 -0.16 5.06
N ALA A 82 -4.27 -1.01 5.93
CA ALA A 82 -3.59 -1.43 7.15
C ALA A 82 -2.28 -2.19 6.86
N SER A 83 -2.27 -3.03 5.81
CA SER A 83 -1.05 -3.72 5.35
C SER A 83 -0.02 -2.72 4.78
N CYS A 84 -0.46 -1.75 4.00
CA CYS A 84 0.39 -0.67 3.49
C CYS A 84 1.01 0.14 4.64
N CYS A 85 0.21 0.51 5.63
CA CYS A 85 0.65 1.23 6.83
C CYS A 85 1.73 0.45 7.60
N SER A 86 1.56 -0.87 7.76
CA SER A 86 2.55 -1.73 8.43
C SER A 86 3.88 -1.72 7.68
N GLN A 87 3.87 -1.78 6.35
CA GLN A 87 5.07 -1.73 5.53
C GLN A 87 5.75 -0.37 5.61
N ILE A 88 4.99 0.73 5.55
CA ILE A 88 5.50 2.10 5.71
C ILE A 88 6.14 2.26 7.09
N HIS A 89 5.50 1.76 8.14
CA HIS A 89 6.05 1.85 9.49
C HIS A 89 7.41 1.14 9.60
N TRP A 90 7.51 -0.06 9.04
CA TRP A 90 8.78 -0.79 8.96
C TRP A 90 9.83 0.00 8.17
N MET A 91 9.47 0.55 7.00
CA MET A 91 10.39 1.35 6.18
C MET A 91 10.88 2.60 6.90
N ARG A 92 10.00 3.31 7.60
CA ARG A 92 10.39 4.49 8.40
C ARG A 92 11.45 4.14 9.44
N HIS A 93 11.27 3.02 10.16
CA HIS A 93 12.26 2.56 11.13
C HIS A 93 13.59 2.23 10.47
N THR A 94 13.54 1.44 9.39
CA THR A 94 14.75 1.06 8.65
C THR A 94 15.48 2.30 8.09
N LEU A 95 14.76 3.25 7.51
CA LEU A 95 15.35 4.47 6.96
C LEU A 95 15.89 5.39 8.06
N SER A 96 15.30 5.39 9.25
CA SER A 96 15.81 6.11 10.42
C SER A 96 17.18 5.60 10.85
N ASP A 97 17.46 4.31 10.74
CA ASP A 97 18.77 3.73 11.04
C ASP A 97 19.87 4.24 10.08
N TYR A 98 19.46 4.70 8.89
CA TYR A 98 20.33 5.36 7.90
C TYR A 98 20.32 6.90 8.00
N GLY A 99 19.74 7.47 9.08
CA GLY A 99 19.69 8.90 9.30
C GLY A 99 18.59 9.64 8.52
N LEU A 100 17.69 8.92 7.85
CA LEU A 100 16.56 9.49 7.09
C LEU A 100 15.30 9.47 7.97
N THR A 101 14.88 10.63 8.45
CA THR A 101 13.68 10.74 9.28
C THR A 101 12.51 11.27 8.46
N TYR A 102 11.37 10.59 8.59
CA TYR A 102 10.12 10.97 7.93
C TYR A 102 9.09 11.39 8.96
N GLY A 103 8.42 12.49 8.68
CA GLY A 103 7.23 12.91 9.42
C GLY A 103 6.03 12.04 9.05
N ARG A 104 4.91 12.68 8.75
CA ARG A 104 3.69 12.01 8.32
C ARG A 104 3.82 11.53 6.87
N VAL A 105 3.69 10.21 6.64
CA VAL A 105 3.82 9.59 5.32
C VAL A 105 2.44 9.45 4.68
N PRO A 106 2.22 9.97 3.46
CA PRO A 106 0.94 9.83 2.77
C PRO A 106 0.73 8.40 2.25
N ILE A 107 -0.50 7.89 2.46
CA ILE A 107 -1.03 6.67 1.83
C ILE A 107 -2.18 7.09 0.93
N PHE A 108 -2.06 6.82 -0.36
CA PHE A 108 -3.06 7.14 -1.36
C PHE A 108 -4.06 6.00 -1.51
N ILE A 109 -5.36 6.33 -1.37
CA ILE A 109 -6.48 5.39 -1.35
C ILE A 109 -7.60 5.97 -2.22
N ASP A 110 -8.22 5.16 -3.05
CA ASP A 110 -9.34 5.60 -3.91
C ASP A 110 -10.73 5.46 -3.26
N SER A 111 -10.80 5.28 -1.95
CA SER A 111 -12.04 5.11 -1.19
C SER A 111 -12.17 6.10 -0.04
N ASN A 112 -13.03 7.11 -0.23
CA ASN A 112 -13.38 8.05 0.85
C ASN A 112 -14.03 7.34 2.05
N SER A 113 -14.78 6.27 1.81
CA SER A 113 -15.41 5.48 2.88
C SER A 113 -14.37 4.77 3.75
N ALA A 114 -13.31 4.21 3.14
CA ALA A 114 -12.22 3.58 3.89
C ALA A 114 -11.42 4.62 4.69
N ILE A 115 -11.18 5.80 4.12
CA ILE A 115 -10.54 6.93 4.79
C ILE A 115 -11.39 7.39 5.99
N SER A 116 -12.70 7.56 5.79
CA SER A 116 -13.62 7.97 6.85
C SER A 116 -13.70 6.95 7.98
N LEU A 117 -13.66 5.66 7.65
CA LEU A 117 -13.65 4.57 8.63
C LEU A 117 -12.41 4.61 9.52
N ALA A 118 -11.26 4.97 8.96
CA ALA A 118 -10.02 5.11 9.72
C ALA A 118 -10.01 6.38 10.59
N LYS A 119 -10.59 7.49 10.11
CA LYS A 119 -10.60 8.78 10.79
C LYS A 119 -11.65 8.87 11.93
N ASN A 120 -12.80 8.19 11.78
CA ASN A 120 -13.94 8.35 12.70
C ASN A 120 -14.25 7.08 13.51
N PRO A 121 -13.96 7.06 14.82
CA PRO A 121 -14.23 5.90 15.69
C PRO A 121 -15.72 5.60 15.93
N ILE A 122 -16.61 6.56 15.71
CA ILE A 122 -18.02 6.50 16.19
C ILE A 122 -18.96 5.78 15.20
N LEU A 123 -18.60 5.59 13.94
CA LEU A 123 -19.47 4.97 12.92
C LEU A 123 -19.52 3.43 12.97
N HIS A 124 -19.18 2.81 14.09
CA HIS A 124 -18.75 1.40 14.14
C HIS A 124 -19.78 0.37 14.58
N SER A 125 -21.07 0.69 14.66
CA SER A 125 -22.06 -0.38 14.84
C SER A 125 -22.04 -1.41 13.70
N ARG A 126 -21.68 -0.98 12.47
CA ARG A 126 -21.55 -1.82 11.27
C ARG A 126 -20.15 -2.43 11.07
N SER A 127 -19.14 -1.96 11.77
CA SER A 127 -17.74 -2.40 11.62
C SER A 127 -17.15 -3.08 12.86
N LYS A 128 -18.00 -3.45 13.82
CA LYS A 128 -17.61 -4.19 15.05
C LYS A 128 -16.91 -5.55 14.77
N HIS A 129 -17.10 -6.09 13.57
CA HIS A 129 -16.48 -7.34 13.13
C HIS A 129 -15.07 -7.12 12.53
N ILE A 130 -14.67 -5.87 12.30
CA ILE A 130 -13.34 -5.54 11.81
C ILE A 130 -12.36 -5.76 12.97
N ASP A 131 -11.47 -6.72 12.75
CA ASP A 131 -10.55 -7.26 13.74
C ASP A 131 -9.64 -6.18 14.37
N VAL A 132 -9.23 -6.41 15.60
CA VAL A 132 -8.28 -5.59 16.39
C VAL A 132 -7.01 -5.20 15.60
N ARG A 133 -6.61 -6.03 14.62
CA ARG A 133 -5.50 -5.73 13.71
C ARG A 133 -5.66 -4.41 12.94
N PHE A 134 -6.89 -3.95 12.76
CA PHE A 134 -7.19 -2.73 12.01
C PHE A 134 -7.17 -1.48 12.87
N HIS A 135 -7.16 -1.63 14.19
CA HIS A 135 -6.85 -0.52 15.09
C HIS A 135 -5.43 0.01 14.87
N PHE A 136 -4.52 -0.84 14.39
CA PHE A 136 -3.17 -0.43 14.03
C PHE A 136 -3.12 0.76 13.05
N LEU A 137 -3.92 0.73 11.98
CA LEU A 137 -3.98 1.84 11.02
C LEU A 137 -4.44 3.13 11.69
N ARG A 138 -5.46 3.05 12.53
CA ARG A 138 -5.97 4.20 13.28
C ARG A 138 -4.93 4.75 14.24
N ASP A 139 -4.30 3.89 15.04
CA ASP A 139 -3.30 4.29 16.02
C ASP A 139 -2.14 5.07 15.34
N HIS A 140 -1.69 4.61 14.17
CA HIS A 140 -0.64 5.30 13.43
C HIS A 140 -1.13 6.58 12.74
N TYR A 141 -2.41 6.65 12.36
CA TYR A 141 -3.02 7.89 11.88
C TYR A 141 -3.12 8.93 13.01
N GLU A 142 -3.59 8.53 14.19
CA GLU A 142 -3.73 9.42 15.37
C GLU A 142 -2.36 9.89 15.89
N LYS A 143 -1.34 9.02 15.87
CA LYS A 143 0.04 9.38 16.21
C LYS A 143 0.70 10.31 15.18
N GLY A 144 0.10 10.47 14.00
CA GLY A 144 0.66 11.28 12.92
C GLY A 144 1.80 10.61 12.15
N ASP A 145 1.89 9.29 12.19
CA ASP A 145 2.87 8.53 11.43
C ASP A 145 2.51 8.43 9.95
N VAL A 146 1.21 8.33 9.67
CA VAL A 146 0.67 8.25 8.32
C VAL A 146 -0.46 9.25 8.10
N GLU A 147 -0.68 9.61 6.84
CA GLU A 147 -1.83 10.41 6.40
C GLU A 147 -2.54 9.68 5.26
N MET A 148 -3.87 9.57 5.38
CA MET A 148 -4.68 8.98 4.32
C MET A 148 -5.20 10.06 3.40
N THR A 149 -4.81 9.98 2.12
CA THR A 149 -5.13 10.95 1.07
C THR A 149 -5.94 10.24 0.00
N HIS A 150 -7.05 10.87 -0.43
CA HIS A 150 -7.84 10.34 -1.54
C HIS A 150 -7.12 10.55 -2.88
N VAL A 151 -7.12 9.52 -3.71
CA VAL A 151 -6.70 9.57 -5.11
C VAL A 151 -7.84 9.06 -6.00
N SER A 152 -7.96 9.57 -7.22
CA SER A 152 -8.92 9.03 -8.19
C SER A 152 -8.53 7.60 -8.59
N THR A 153 -9.51 6.78 -8.93
CA THR A 153 -9.29 5.39 -9.38
C THR A 153 -8.34 5.35 -10.59
N ASP A 154 -8.41 6.32 -11.49
CA ASP A 154 -7.51 6.39 -12.65
C ASP A 154 -6.05 6.57 -12.25
N ASN A 155 -5.78 7.22 -11.14
CA ASN A 155 -4.43 7.49 -10.61
C ASN A 155 -4.01 6.51 -9.49
N GLN A 156 -4.80 5.46 -9.24
CA GLN A 156 -4.48 4.44 -8.25
C GLN A 156 -3.51 3.41 -8.82
N VAL A 157 -2.22 3.62 -8.61
CA VAL A 157 -1.18 2.75 -9.16
C VAL A 157 -1.17 1.33 -8.56
N ALA A 158 -1.74 1.14 -7.36
CA ALA A 158 -1.86 -0.18 -6.75
C ALA A 158 -2.92 -1.07 -7.41
N ASP A 159 -3.78 -0.53 -8.27
CA ASP A 159 -4.86 -1.25 -8.96
C ASP A 159 -4.33 -2.41 -9.83
N ILE A 160 -3.16 -2.22 -10.45
CA ILE A 160 -2.47 -3.24 -11.24
C ILE A 160 -2.10 -4.50 -10.44
N LEU A 161 -2.01 -4.38 -9.11
CA LEU A 161 -1.65 -5.47 -8.19
C LEU A 161 -2.87 -6.23 -7.66
N THR A 162 -4.10 -5.75 -7.94
CA THR A 162 -5.32 -6.30 -7.35
C THR A 162 -6.17 -7.09 -8.34
N LYS A 163 -6.23 -6.67 -9.60
CA LYS A 163 -7.12 -7.24 -10.63
C LYS A 163 -6.50 -7.17 -12.02
N PRO A 164 -6.96 -8.01 -12.98
CA PRO A 164 -6.66 -7.84 -14.38
C PRO A 164 -7.21 -6.49 -14.90
N LEU A 165 -6.40 -5.76 -15.63
CA LEU A 165 -6.74 -4.47 -16.22
C LEU A 165 -6.77 -4.54 -17.74
N GLU A 166 -7.48 -3.61 -18.37
CA GLU A 166 -7.38 -3.38 -19.80
C GLU A 166 -5.95 -3.05 -20.21
N GLN A 167 -5.54 -3.48 -21.39
CA GLN A 167 -4.16 -3.38 -21.87
C GLN A 167 -3.59 -1.95 -21.80
N ALA A 168 -4.38 -0.94 -22.19
CA ALA A 168 -3.95 0.46 -22.17
C ALA A 168 -3.69 0.94 -20.73
N THR A 169 -4.61 0.66 -19.82
CA THR A 169 -4.50 1.00 -18.39
C THR A 169 -3.33 0.26 -17.74
N PHE A 170 -3.19 -1.04 -18.03
CA PHE A 170 -2.06 -1.83 -17.54
C PHE A 170 -0.72 -1.26 -17.99
N ALA A 171 -0.58 -0.91 -19.28
CA ALA A 171 0.66 -0.36 -19.83
C ALA A 171 1.02 0.98 -19.17
N ARG A 172 0.02 1.86 -18.94
CA ARG A 172 0.20 3.14 -18.27
C ARG A 172 0.64 2.95 -16.81
N LEU A 173 -0.12 2.20 -16.01
CA LEU A 173 0.20 1.98 -14.59
C LEU A 173 1.54 1.27 -14.39
N ARG A 174 1.88 0.32 -15.27
CA ARG A 174 3.20 -0.30 -15.28
C ARG A 174 4.32 0.72 -15.51
N GLY A 175 4.12 1.66 -16.43
CA GLY A 175 5.05 2.77 -16.67
C GLY A 175 5.19 3.67 -15.43
N GLU A 176 4.08 4.00 -14.76
CA GLU A 176 4.08 4.79 -13.53
C GLU A 176 4.80 4.06 -12.36
N LEU A 177 4.73 2.74 -12.31
CA LEU A 177 5.51 1.93 -11.37
C LEU A 177 7.01 1.86 -11.70
N GLY A 178 7.42 2.34 -12.87
CA GLY A 178 8.81 2.24 -13.33
C GLY A 178 9.24 0.82 -13.75
N VAL A 179 8.28 -0.08 -13.98
CA VAL A 179 8.54 -1.46 -14.38
C VAL A 179 8.67 -1.54 -15.89
N CYS A 180 9.90 -1.62 -16.39
CA CYS A 180 10.23 -1.76 -17.80
C CYS A 180 10.35 -3.24 -18.21
N TYR A 181 10.17 -3.53 -19.51
CA TYR A 181 10.60 -4.83 -20.06
C TYR A 181 12.12 -4.92 -20.01
N PRO A 182 12.69 -6.06 -19.65
CA PRO A 182 14.10 -6.30 -19.93
C PRO A 182 14.28 -6.25 -21.44
N PHE A 183 15.29 -5.51 -21.89
CA PHE A 183 15.72 -5.45 -23.29
C PHE A 183 16.22 -6.80 -23.76
#